data_e455586a2f26a00320ab7d27718161e0
#
_entry.id   e455586a2f26a00320ab7d27718161e0
#
_cell.length_a   1.000
_cell.length_b   1.000
_cell.length_c   1.000
_cell.angle_alpha   90.00
_cell.angle_beta   90.00
_cell.angle_gamma   90.00
#
_symmetry.space_group_name_H-M   'P 1'
#
loop_
_entity.id
_entity.type
_entity.pdbx_description
1 polymer ?
#
loop_
_entity_poly.entity_id
_entity_poly.type
_entity_poly.pdbx_seq_one_letter_code
_entity_poly.pdbx_strand_id
1 'polypeptide(L)'
;IVEISTDLDLFKKPIYQFDCIESLQLLKTLTTSYNFNENDGKIIGEHQGAHYYTIGQRKGLAIGGYKLPLFILSTNTQTNTIYVGQGENHGSLNRPGLFIPKNDIHWLRNDLELNIGEKVVYQCRIRYRQKLENVCLYMQEDGLHLIFENLQKAITPGQFATWYKNDELKIGLV
;
A
#
# COMPACT_ATOMS: atom_id res chain seq x y z
N ILE A 1 -5.20 14.61 -15.45
CA ILE A 1 -5.34 13.17 -15.17
C ILE A 1 -4.45 12.42 -16.14
N VAL A 2 -3.55 11.61 -15.61
CA VAL A 2 -2.59 10.81 -16.38
C VAL A 2 -2.95 9.33 -16.25
N GLU A 3 -3.17 8.65 -17.37
CA GLU A 3 -3.40 7.20 -17.40
C GLU A 3 -2.07 6.45 -17.45
N ILE A 4 -1.88 5.51 -16.54
CA ILE A 4 -0.72 4.62 -16.44
C ILE A 4 -1.10 3.25 -17.00
N SER A 5 -0.26 2.70 -17.89
CA SER A 5 -0.47 1.36 -18.45
C SER A 5 -0.30 0.26 -17.40
N THR A 6 -1.09 -0.82 -17.53
CA THR A 6 -0.96 -2.02 -16.70
C THR A 6 0.30 -2.84 -17.01
N ASP A 7 0.89 -2.64 -18.20
CA ASP A 7 1.95 -3.50 -18.73
C ASP A 7 3.37 -3.03 -18.39
N LEU A 8 3.49 -2.05 -17.48
CA LEU A 8 4.80 -1.57 -17.06
C LEU A 8 5.56 -2.64 -16.27
N ASP A 9 6.83 -2.83 -16.61
CA ASP A 9 7.72 -3.79 -15.92
C ASP A 9 7.85 -3.53 -14.42
N LEU A 10 7.69 -2.28 -14.00
CA LEU A 10 7.73 -1.89 -12.58
C LEU A 10 6.64 -2.57 -11.73
N PHE A 11 5.58 -3.13 -12.34
CA PHE A 11 4.54 -3.87 -11.62
C PHE A 11 4.83 -5.37 -11.51
N LYS A 12 5.87 -5.87 -12.18
CA LYS A 12 6.34 -7.24 -12.02
C LYS A 12 6.91 -7.40 -10.62
N LYS A 13 6.28 -8.26 -9.82
CA LYS A 13 6.70 -8.52 -8.45
C LYS A 13 7.72 -9.64 -8.42
N PRO A 14 8.79 -9.50 -7.64
CA PRO A 14 9.70 -10.62 -7.40
C PRO A 14 8.96 -11.74 -6.67
N ILE A 15 9.44 -12.97 -6.82
CA ILE A 15 8.98 -14.11 -6.02
C ILE A 15 9.49 -13.92 -4.60
N TYR A 16 8.61 -14.01 -3.62
CA TYR A 16 8.95 -13.88 -2.19
C TYR A 16 8.05 -14.77 -1.33
N GLN A 17 8.52 -15.11 -0.15
CA GLN A 17 7.74 -15.70 0.93
C GLN A 17 7.62 -14.63 2.02
N PHE A 18 6.40 -14.29 2.44
CA PHE A 18 6.12 -13.10 3.22
C PHE A 18 6.80 -13.08 4.61
N ASP A 19 7.08 -14.25 5.18
CA ASP A 19 7.68 -14.45 6.49
C ASP A 19 9.17 -14.87 6.44
N CYS A 20 9.77 -14.90 5.25
CA CYS A 20 11.14 -15.36 5.05
C CYS A 20 11.95 -14.46 4.09
N ILE A 21 11.93 -13.14 4.36
CA ILE A 21 12.72 -12.17 3.59
C ILE A 21 13.94 -11.78 4.40
N GLU A 22 15.12 -12.05 3.84
CA GLU A 22 16.42 -11.70 4.46
C GLU A 22 17.05 -10.44 3.85
N SER A 23 16.71 -10.15 2.59
CA SER A 23 17.27 -9.00 1.86
C SER A 23 16.54 -7.70 2.21
N LEU A 24 17.25 -6.74 2.78
CA LEU A 24 16.75 -5.37 3.02
C LEU A 24 16.31 -4.70 1.71
N GLN A 25 17.07 -4.93 0.61
CA GLN A 25 16.69 -4.39 -0.69
C GLN A 25 15.35 -4.94 -1.16
N LEU A 26 15.09 -6.23 -0.96
CA LEU A 26 13.81 -6.85 -1.29
C LEU A 26 12.68 -6.30 -0.42
N LEU A 27 12.87 -6.15 0.90
CA LEU A 27 11.91 -5.51 1.80
C LEU A 27 11.53 -4.12 1.31
N LYS A 28 12.51 -3.30 0.99
CA LYS A 28 12.29 -1.94 0.45
C LYS A 28 11.51 -1.96 -0.85
N THR A 29 11.88 -2.84 -1.78
CA THR A 29 11.17 -3.00 -3.07
C THR A 29 9.70 -3.35 -2.86
N LEU A 30 9.39 -4.29 -1.94
CA LEU A 30 8.03 -4.77 -1.71
C LEU A 30 7.17 -3.75 -0.95
N THR A 31 7.76 -2.86 -0.16
CA THR A 31 7.04 -1.92 0.71
C THR A 31 6.99 -0.49 0.17
N THR A 32 7.84 -0.15 -0.81
CA THR A 32 7.85 1.19 -1.42
C THR A 32 6.59 1.43 -2.27
N SER A 33 6.02 2.62 -2.15
CA SER A 33 4.91 3.08 -3.00
C SER A 33 5.40 3.37 -4.41
N TYR A 34 4.54 3.14 -5.40
CA TYR A 34 4.81 3.58 -6.76
C TYR A 34 4.71 5.11 -6.84
N ASN A 35 5.76 5.74 -7.34
CA ASN A 35 5.78 7.15 -7.66
C ASN A 35 5.69 7.30 -9.16
N PHE A 36 4.69 8.04 -9.64
CA PHE A 36 4.49 8.34 -11.04
C PHE A 36 4.81 9.78 -11.33
N ASN A 37 5.26 10.05 -12.55
CA ASN A 37 5.38 11.38 -13.12
C ASN A 37 4.53 11.48 -14.41
N GLU A 38 4.36 12.66 -14.96
CA GLU A 38 3.49 12.88 -16.12
C GLU A 38 3.97 12.17 -17.39
N ASN A 39 5.26 11.88 -17.48
CA ASN A 39 5.85 11.18 -18.63
C ASN A 39 5.65 9.65 -18.57
N ASP A 40 5.21 9.11 -17.43
CA ASP A 40 4.97 7.67 -17.27
C ASP A 40 3.66 7.21 -17.91
N GLY A 41 2.84 8.16 -18.41
CA GLY A 41 1.53 7.85 -18.96
C GLY A 41 1.02 8.86 -19.96
N LYS A 42 -0.26 8.74 -20.28
CA LYS A 42 -0.96 9.61 -21.23
C LYS A 42 -1.93 10.54 -20.50
N ILE A 43 -1.91 11.82 -20.81
CA ILE A 43 -2.91 12.77 -20.31
C ILE A 43 -4.27 12.44 -20.97
N ILE A 44 -5.29 12.21 -20.15
CA ILE A 44 -6.63 11.77 -20.61
C ILE A 44 -7.77 12.67 -20.15
N GLY A 45 -7.49 13.67 -19.33
CA GLY A 45 -8.51 14.60 -18.86
C GLY A 45 -8.02 15.55 -17.80
N GLU A 46 -8.94 16.35 -17.29
CA GLU A 46 -8.70 17.34 -16.25
C GLU A 46 -9.56 17.03 -15.01
N HIS A 47 -9.22 17.66 -13.89
CA HIS A 47 -9.96 17.55 -12.62
C HIS A 47 -9.88 18.86 -11.83
N GLN A 48 -10.70 19.00 -10.78
CA GLN A 48 -10.80 20.23 -10.00
C GLN A 48 -9.84 20.33 -8.81
N GLY A 49 -9.04 19.30 -8.58
CA GLY A 49 -8.06 19.28 -7.48
C GLY A 49 -7.71 17.86 -7.05
N ALA A 50 -6.41 17.51 -7.03
CA ALA A 50 -5.94 16.17 -6.70
C ALA A 50 -6.30 15.74 -5.26
N HIS A 51 -6.44 16.71 -4.34
CA HIS A 51 -6.78 16.47 -2.94
C HIS A 51 -8.22 15.97 -2.70
N TYR A 52 -9.11 16.07 -3.70
CA TYR A 52 -10.47 15.51 -3.60
C TYR A 52 -10.53 14.01 -3.86
N TYR A 53 -9.43 13.39 -4.23
CA TYR A 53 -9.42 12.01 -4.70
C TYR A 53 -8.57 11.12 -3.80
N THR A 54 -9.01 9.86 -3.69
CA THR A 54 -8.36 8.85 -2.85
C THR A 54 -7.90 7.66 -3.69
N ILE A 55 -6.76 7.06 -3.35
CA ILE A 55 -6.24 5.86 -4.01
C ILE A 55 -7.29 4.73 -3.95
N GLY A 56 -7.54 4.09 -5.10
CA GLY A 56 -8.56 3.05 -5.27
C GLY A 56 -9.97 3.57 -5.56
N GLN A 57 -10.19 4.89 -5.56
CA GLN A 57 -11.47 5.48 -5.93
C GLN A 57 -11.73 5.27 -7.42
N ARG A 58 -12.98 4.89 -7.75
CA ARG A 58 -13.48 4.71 -9.12
C ARG A 58 -14.40 5.84 -9.56
N LYS A 59 -15.26 6.30 -8.64
CA LYS A 59 -16.31 7.28 -8.95
C LYS A 59 -15.77 8.71 -8.96
N GLY A 60 -16.38 9.59 -9.78
CA GLY A 60 -16.10 11.03 -9.77
C GLY A 60 -14.99 11.47 -10.74
N LEU A 61 -14.41 10.58 -11.54
CA LEU A 61 -13.42 10.94 -12.56
C LEU A 61 -14.04 11.62 -13.81
N ALA A 62 -15.33 11.39 -14.08
CA ALA A 62 -16.05 11.91 -15.23
C ALA A 62 -15.39 11.59 -16.59
N ILE A 63 -14.63 10.48 -16.67
CA ILE A 63 -13.95 10.03 -17.89
C ILE A 63 -14.60 8.71 -18.33
N GLY A 64 -15.06 8.66 -19.58
CA GLY A 64 -15.67 7.49 -20.21
C GLY A 64 -14.88 6.98 -21.40
N GLY A 65 -15.42 5.93 -22.07
CA GLY A 65 -14.85 5.40 -23.31
C GLY A 65 -13.76 4.31 -23.12
N TYR A 66 -13.54 3.84 -21.89
CA TYR A 66 -12.59 2.79 -21.56
C TYR A 66 -13.25 1.41 -21.47
N LYS A 67 -12.52 0.37 -21.87
CA LYS A 67 -13.00 -1.03 -21.77
C LYS A 67 -13.20 -1.48 -20.32
N LEU A 68 -12.32 -1.05 -19.42
CA LEU A 68 -12.39 -1.32 -18.00
C LEU A 68 -12.52 -0.01 -17.22
N PRO A 69 -13.15 -0.04 -16.03
CA PRO A 69 -13.26 1.16 -15.20
C PRO A 69 -11.89 1.67 -14.79
N LEU A 70 -11.75 3.00 -14.76
CA LEU A 70 -10.56 3.66 -14.25
C LEU A 70 -10.58 3.73 -12.71
N PHE A 71 -9.42 3.49 -12.11
CA PHE A 71 -9.17 3.61 -10.67
C PHE A 71 -8.03 4.58 -10.42
N ILE A 72 -8.11 5.34 -9.35
CA ILE A 72 -7.03 6.21 -8.92
C ILE A 72 -5.90 5.36 -8.33
N LEU A 73 -4.71 5.49 -8.90
CA LEU A 73 -3.50 4.79 -8.51
C LEU A 73 -2.64 5.60 -7.54
N SER A 74 -2.56 6.91 -7.78
CA SER A 74 -1.82 7.85 -6.96
C SER A 74 -2.32 9.26 -7.19
N THR A 75 -2.07 10.14 -6.23
CA THR A 75 -2.35 11.58 -6.32
C THR A 75 -1.11 12.37 -5.92
N ASN A 76 -0.77 13.38 -6.70
CA ASN A 76 0.27 14.34 -6.38
C ASN A 76 -0.38 15.72 -6.19
N THR A 77 -0.46 16.18 -4.95
CA THR A 77 -1.09 17.46 -4.62
C THR A 77 -0.19 18.65 -4.94
N GLN A 78 1.14 18.47 -5.05
CA GLN A 78 2.07 19.53 -5.40
C GLN A 78 1.98 19.90 -6.88
N THR A 79 1.94 18.90 -7.75
CA THR A 79 1.75 19.09 -9.20
C THR A 79 0.29 19.12 -9.60
N ASN A 80 -0.63 18.94 -8.65
CA ASN A 80 -2.06 18.82 -8.89
C ASN A 80 -2.39 17.76 -9.95
N THR A 81 -1.75 16.59 -9.86
CA THR A 81 -1.89 15.51 -10.85
C THR A 81 -2.52 14.27 -10.22
N ILE A 82 -3.42 13.63 -10.96
CA ILE A 82 -4.01 12.33 -10.61
C ILE A 82 -3.53 11.30 -11.62
N TYR A 83 -3.02 10.18 -11.11
CA TYR A 83 -2.64 9.01 -11.89
C TYR A 83 -3.71 7.95 -11.78
N VAL A 84 -4.17 7.46 -12.93
CA VAL A 84 -5.24 6.46 -13.00
C VAL A 84 -4.82 5.26 -13.83
N GLY A 85 -5.49 4.13 -13.64
CA GLY A 85 -5.27 2.93 -14.45
C GLY A 85 -6.53 2.13 -14.64
N GLN A 86 -6.57 1.33 -15.70
CA GLN A 86 -7.71 0.50 -16.05
C GLN A 86 -7.75 -0.78 -15.23
N GLY A 87 -8.93 -1.11 -14.72
CA GLY A 87 -9.22 -2.35 -14.02
C GLY A 87 -8.79 -2.37 -12.55
N GLU A 88 -9.53 -3.13 -11.76
CA GLU A 88 -9.28 -3.26 -10.31
C GLU A 88 -8.03 -4.09 -9.97
N ASN A 89 -7.54 -4.85 -10.95
CA ASN A 89 -6.34 -5.67 -10.81
C ASN A 89 -5.07 -4.97 -11.32
N HIS A 90 -5.12 -3.66 -11.54
CA HIS A 90 -3.94 -2.90 -11.92
C HIS A 90 -2.80 -3.12 -10.91
N GLY A 91 -1.60 -3.38 -11.43
CA GLY A 91 -0.45 -3.81 -10.61
C GLY A 91 -0.09 -2.85 -9.47
N SER A 92 -0.27 -1.54 -9.65
CA SER A 92 0.00 -0.55 -8.61
C SER A 92 -1.05 -0.49 -7.51
N LEU A 93 -2.27 -0.96 -7.76
CA LEU A 93 -3.33 -1.01 -6.73
C LEU A 93 -3.12 -2.15 -5.75
N ASN A 94 -2.48 -3.23 -6.17
CA ASN A 94 -2.35 -4.44 -5.38
C ASN A 94 -0.88 -4.60 -4.95
N ARG A 95 -0.58 -4.27 -3.71
CA ARG A 95 0.78 -4.24 -3.17
C ARG A 95 1.02 -5.33 -2.13
N PRO A 96 2.22 -5.92 -2.08
CA PRO A 96 2.57 -6.95 -1.10
C PRO A 96 2.77 -6.39 0.30
N GLY A 97 3.13 -5.11 0.43
CA GLY A 97 3.48 -4.56 1.73
C GLY A 97 3.41 -3.04 1.78
N LEU A 98 3.71 -2.53 2.96
CA LEU A 98 3.83 -1.11 3.25
C LEU A 98 4.98 -0.86 4.22
N PHE A 99 5.46 0.37 4.25
CA PHE A 99 6.49 0.85 5.16
C PHE A 99 5.91 1.89 6.12
N ILE A 100 6.29 1.79 7.38
CA ILE A 100 5.95 2.75 8.44
C ILE A 100 7.27 3.33 8.97
N PRO A 101 7.51 4.64 8.83
CA PRO A 101 8.67 5.31 9.40
C PRO A 101 8.76 5.10 10.92
N LYS A 102 9.96 5.03 11.47
CA LYS A 102 10.19 4.76 12.89
C LYS A 102 9.39 5.68 13.82
N ASN A 103 9.26 6.96 13.46
CA ASN A 103 8.54 7.96 14.27
C ASN A 103 7.01 7.79 14.24
N ASP A 104 6.49 7.01 13.29
CA ASP A 104 5.04 6.77 13.12
C ASP A 104 4.60 5.43 13.72
N ILE A 105 5.55 4.68 14.34
CA ILE A 105 5.26 3.42 15.01
C ILE A 105 4.86 3.71 16.45
N HIS A 106 3.71 3.15 16.87
CA HIS A 106 3.25 3.25 18.24
C HIS A 106 2.95 1.85 18.81
N TRP A 107 3.76 1.42 19.79
CA TRP A 107 3.56 0.17 20.50
C TRP A 107 2.67 0.39 21.72
N LEU A 108 1.45 -0.16 21.72
CA LEU A 108 0.56 -0.17 22.87
C LEU A 108 1.04 -1.14 23.96
N ARG A 109 1.73 -2.19 23.55
CA ARG A 109 2.34 -3.23 24.38
C ARG A 109 3.86 -3.14 24.22
N ASN A 110 4.54 -2.45 25.14
CA ASN A 110 6.00 -2.27 25.13
C ASN A 110 6.76 -3.60 25.23
N ASP A 111 6.14 -4.62 25.85
CA ASP A 111 6.70 -5.98 25.95
C ASP A 111 6.71 -6.73 24.61
N LEU A 112 6.04 -6.22 23.58
CA LEU A 112 6.01 -6.78 22.23
C LEU A 112 6.76 -5.92 21.21
N GLU A 113 7.43 -4.86 21.66
CA GLU A 113 8.26 -4.02 20.82
C GLU A 113 9.42 -4.83 20.20
N LEU A 114 9.60 -4.67 18.91
CA LEU A 114 10.65 -5.38 18.16
C LEU A 114 11.96 -4.60 18.18
N ASN A 115 13.05 -5.30 18.40
CA ASN A 115 14.38 -4.78 18.19
C ASN A 115 14.74 -4.72 16.70
N ILE A 116 15.68 -3.85 16.33
CA ILE A 116 16.19 -3.77 14.95
C ILE A 116 16.71 -5.14 14.51
N GLY A 117 16.32 -5.60 13.34
CA GLY A 117 16.63 -6.90 12.77
C GLY A 117 15.65 -8.02 13.17
N GLU A 118 14.75 -7.78 14.11
CA GLU A 118 13.74 -8.76 14.48
C GLU A 118 12.59 -8.79 13.49
N LYS A 119 11.94 -9.94 13.40
CA LYS A 119 10.71 -10.15 12.64
C LYS A 119 9.73 -11.00 13.43
N VAL A 120 8.44 -10.78 13.18
CA VAL A 120 7.35 -11.54 13.79
C VAL A 120 6.13 -11.61 12.88
N VAL A 121 5.42 -12.72 12.90
CA VAL A 121 4.16 -12.89 12.18
C VAL A 121 2.99 -12.58 13.10
N TYR A 122 2.19 -11.62 12.68
CA TYR A 122 0.96 -11.20 13.34
C TYR A 122 -0.21 -11.20 12.36
N GLN A 123 -1.39 -10.81 12.83
CA GLN A 123 -2.51 -10.45 11.99
C GLN A 123 -2.66 -8.94 11.94
N CYS A 124 -2.99 -8.40 10.78
CA CYS A 124 -3.08 -6.96 10.57
C CYS A 124 -4.30 -6.59 9.73
N ARG A 125 -4.81 -5.38 9.94
CA ARG A 125 -5.70 -4.69 9.03
C ARG A 125 -5.24 -3.26 8.83
N ILE A 126 -5.42 -2.77 7.61
CA ILE A 126 -5.09 -1.38 7.22
C ILE A 126 -6.34 -0.54 6.98
N ARG A 127 -7.53 -1.09 7.29
CA ARG A 127 -8.83 -0.39 7.25
C ARG A 127 -9.76 -0.97 8.30
N TYR A 128 -10.60 -0.15 8.88
CA TYR A 128 -11.51 -0.51 9.97
C TYR A 128 -12.38 -1.76 9.69
N ARG A 129 -12.93 -1.87 8.46
CA ARG A 129 -13.82 -2.99 8.09
C ARG A 129 -13.14 -4.13 7.35
N GLN A 130 -11.81 -4.08 7.22
CA GLN A 130 -11.05 -5.14 6.59
C GLN A 130 -10.96 -6.36 7.51
N LYS A 131 -11.02 -7.55 6.92
CA LYS A 131 -10.66 -8.79 7.63
C LYS A 131 -9.18 -8.73 8.01
N LEU A 132 -8.86 -9.41 9.10
CA LEU A 132 -7.46 -9.58 9.50
C LEU A 132 -6.74 -10.46 8.48
N GLU A 133 -5.55 -10.03 8.09
CA GLU A 133 -4.66 -10.71 7.14
C GLU A 133 -3.34 -11.03 7.83
N ASN A 134 -2.75 -12.19 7.52
CA ASN A 134 -1.43 -12.53 8.01
C ASN A 134 -0.40 -11.56 7.45
N VAL A 135 0.47 -11.08 8.33
CA VAL A 135 1.52 -10.12 8.02
C VAL A 135 2.79 -10.49 8.76
N CYS A 136 3.93 -10.39 8.12
CA CYS A 136 5.22 -10.40 8.81
C CYS A 136 5.71 -8.95 8.98
N LEU A 137 5.99 -8.60 10.21
CA LEU A 137 6.59 -7.34 10.61
C LEU A 137 8.11 -7.51 10.60
N TYR A 138 8.83 -6.66 9.89
CA TYR A 138 10.29 -6.63 9.84
C TYR A 138 10.77 -5.28 10.37
N MET A 139 11.35 -5.25 11.57
CA MET A 139 11.88 -4.03 12.15
C MET A 139 13.29 -3.75 11.60
N GLN A 140 13.45 -2.58 11.01
CA GLN A 140 14.72 -2.10 10.45
C GLN A 140 15.10 -0.75 11.09
N GLU A 141 16.31 -0.25 10.81
CA GLU A 141 16.80 1.04 11.34
C GLU A 141 15.91 2.22 10.93
N ASP A 142 15.38 2.18 9.71
CA ASP A 142 14.52 3.24 9.12
C ASP A 142 13.05 3.13 9.54
N GLY A 143 12.62 1.97 10.04
CA GLY A 143 11.24 1.75 10.48
C GLY A 143 10.76 0.32 10.30
N LEU A 144 9.46 0.16 10.20
CA LEU A 144 8.78 -1.13 10.16
C LEU A 144 8.28 -1.44 8.74
N HIS A 145 8.74 -2.55 8.18
CA HIS A 145 8.25 -3.09 6.92
C HIS A 145 7.20 -4.18 7.20
N LEU A 146 6.00 -4.00 6.68
CA LEU A 146 4.90 -4.95 6.77
C LEU A 146 4.76 -5.68 5.44
N ILE A 147 4.95 -7.00 5.44
CA ILE A 147 4.75 -7.86 4.26
C ILE A 147 3.56 -8.78 4.53
N PHE A 148 2.52 -8.62 3.74
CA PHE A 148 1.30 -9.43 3.84
C PHE A 148 1.42 -10.73 3.07
N GLU A 149 0.75 -11.77 3.56
CA GLU A 149 0.61 -13.05 2.86
C GLU A 149 -0.13 -12.86 1.53
N ASN A 150 -1.19 -12.06 1.54
CA ASN A 150 -1.98 -11.70 0.37
C ASN A 150 -1.79 -10.24 -0.01
N LEU A 151 -1.85 -9.94 -1.32
CA LEU A 151 -1.74 -8.58 -1.81
C LEU A 151 -2.83 -7.67 -1.22
N GLN A 152 -2.43 -6.50 -0.77
CA GLN A 152 -3.32 -5.49 -0.21
C GLN A 152 -3.71 -4.48 -1.28
N LYS A 153 -5.03 -4.28 -1.44
CA LYS A 153 -5.58 -3.35 -2.45
C LYS A 153 -5.57 -1.91 -1.93
N ALA A 154 -5.08 -0.98 -2.76
CA ALA A 154 -5.18 0.46 -2.55
C ALA A 154 -4.67 0.93 -1.17
N ILE A 155 -3.45 0.53 -0.80
CA ILE A 155 -2.78 1.04 0.40
C ILE A 155 -2.64 2.57 0.27
N THR A 156 -3.21 3.29 1.24
CA THR A 156 -3.31 4.75 1.19
C THR A 156 -2.58 5.35 2.39
N PRO A 157 -1.63 6.29 2.17
CA PRO A 157 -1.00 7.03 3.25
C PRO A 157 -2.02 7.77 4.12
N GLY A 158 -1.71 7.94 5.42
CA GLY A 158 -2.59 8.59 6.40
C GLY A 158 -3.67 7.68 6.99
N GLN A 159 -3.70 6.39 6.67
CA GLN A 159 -4.52 5.38 7.34
C GLN A 159 -3.70 4.60 8.36
N PHE A 160 -4.36 4.14 9.43
CA PHE A 160 -3.73 3.30 10.44
C PHE A 160 -3.58 1.86 9.94
N ALA A 161 -2.40 1.28 10.17
CA ALA A 161 -2.19 -0.16 10.15
C ALA A 161 -2.20 -0.65 11.60
N THR A 162 -3.12 -1.56 11.93
CA THR A 162 -3.21 -2.13 13.28
C THR A 162 -2.91 -3.63 13.22
N TRP A 163 -1.98 -4.08 14.06
CA TRP A 163 -1.61 -5.49 14.15
C TRP A 163 -1.91 -6.08 15.51
N TYR A 164 -2.18 -7.38 15.53
CA TYR A 164 -2.68 -8.13 16.67
C TYR A 164 -1.91 -9.44 16.82
N LYS A 165 -1.55 -9.77 18.03
CA LYS A 165 -1.05 -11.10 18.36
C LYS A 165 -2.22 -12.10 18.34
N ASN A 166 -2.00 -13.30 17.79
CA ASN A 166 -3.07 -14.29 17.58
C ASN A 166 -3.85 -14.67 18.85
N ASP A 167 -3.20 -14.62 20.02
CA ASP A 167 -3.83 -14.96 21.30
C ASP A 167 -4.75 -13.86 21.85
N GLU A 168 -4.70 -12.64 21.31
CA GLU A 168 -5.42 -11.46 21.80
C GLU A 168 -6.73 -11.21 21.03
N LEU A 169 -6.97 -11.95 19.95
CA LEU A 169 -8.20 -11.84 19.17
C LEU A 169 -9.46 -12.28 19.92
N LYS A 170 -9.32 -12.89 21.09
CA LYS A 170 -10.44 -13.32 21.95
C LYS A 170 -10.85 -12.23 22.98
N ILE A 171 -10.08 -11.17 23.13
CA ILE A 171 -10.38 -10.07 24.03
C ILE A 171 -10.41 -8.80 23.16
N GLY A 172 -11.62 -8.36 22.85
CA GLY A 172 -11.84 -7.23 21.98
C GLY A 172 -11.05 -5.99 22.39
N LEU A 173 -10.66 -5.27 21.39
CA LEU A 173 -10.31 -3.85 21.37
C LEU A 173 -9.06 -3.41 22.16
N VAL A 174 -8.09 -2.99 21.41
CA VAL A 174 -7.61 -1.60 21.64
C VAL A 174 -7.58 -0.86 20.32
#